data_f25b16b584bd2a356c8a2b1d0f8de724
#
_entry.id   f25b16b584bd2a356c8a2b1d0f8de724
#
_cell.length_a   1.000
_cell.length_b   1.000
_cell.length_c   1.000
_cell.angle_alpha   90.00
_cell.angle_beta   90.00
_cell.angle_gamma   90.00
#
_symmetry.space_group_name_H-M   'P 1'
#
loop_
_entity.id
_entity.type
_entity.pdbx_description
1 polymer ?
#
loop_
_entity_poly.entity_id
_entity_poly.type
_entity_poly.pdbx_seq_one_letter_code
_entity_poly.pdbx_strand_id
1 'polypeptide(L)'
;GPEEEYEQIQQLAIECRYPVQFLGMLSQAELAEQFRQSDVFILPSFFEGLALVNIEAMACGCKVVCSDIPGMKDWFEENVPGEQITFVKLPRMENTDEPVAEELPAFEQRLAEALRQKLEQTEEETPQLSQISWRKISECVLR
;
A
#
# COMPACT_ATOMS: atom_id res chain seq x y z
N GLY A 1 0.86 17.83 5.92
CA GLY A 1 -0.16 17.69 4.88
C GLY A 1 0.17 16.57 3.89
N PRO A 2 -0.66 16.36 2.87
CA PRO A 2 -0.43 15.30 1.91
C PRO A 2 0.91 15.38 1.18
N GLU A 3 1.40 16.59 0.93
CA GLU A 3 2.68 16.80 0.26
C GLU A 3 3.85 16.33 1.12
N GLU A 4 3.80 16.62 2.42
CA GLU A 4 4.84 16.20 3.36
C GLU A 4 4.87 14.69 3.50
N GLU A 5 3.69 14.07 3.56
CA GLU A 5 3.57 12.62 3.60
C GLU A 5 4.16 11.99 2.35
N TYR A 6 3.86 12.59 1.20
CA TYR A 6 4.37 12.11 -0.07
C TYR A 6 5.89 12.22 -0.13
N GLU A 7 6.47 13.31 0.37
CA GLU A 7 7.92 13.49 0.41
C GLU A 7 8.60 12.41 1.26
N GLN A 8 8.02 12.10 2.42
CA GLN A 8 8.57 11.06 3.29
C GLN A 8 8.50 9.67 2.65
N ILE A 9 7.40 9.39 1.97
CA ILE A 9 7.24 8.15 1.22
C ILE A 9 8.25 8.07 0.09
N GLN A 10 8.47 9.17 -0.61
CA GLN A 10 9.50 9.23 -1.65
C GLN A 10 10.89 9.00 -1.08
N GLN A 11 11.17 9.54 0.10
CA GLN A 11 12.46 9.34 0.75
C GLN A 11 12.68 7.87 1.11
N LEU A 12 11.65 7.19 1.63
CA LEU A 12 11.72 5.75 1.87
C LEU A 12 11.98 4.97 0.59
N ALA A 13 11.35 5.38 -0.50
CA ALA A 13 11.54 4.74 -1.80
C ALA A 13 12.99 4.90 -2.29
N ILE A 14 13.57 6.09 -2.10
CA ILE A 14 14.96 6.37 -2.48
C ILE A 14 15.92 5.47 -1.68
N GLU A 15 15.64 5.25 -0.42
CA GLU A 15 16.45 4.41 0.46
C GLU A 15 16.25 2.91 0.21
N CYS A 16 15.19 2.55 -0.49
CA CYS A 16 14.86 1.17 -0.78
C CYS A 16 15.77 0.60 -1.87
N ARG A 17 16.33 -0.57 -1.64
CA ARG A 17 17.19 -1.24 -2.63
C ARG A 17 16.41 -1.87 -3.78
N TYR A 18 15.10 -1.90 -3.72
CA TYR A 18 14.25 -2.48 -4.76
C TYR A 18 13.67 -1.40 -5.67
N PRO A 19 13.40 -1.70 -6.94
CA PRO A 19 12.75 -0.74 -7.83
C PRO A 19 11.35 -0.38 -7.32
N VAL A 20 11.11 0.91 -7.06
CA VAL A 20 9.82 1.41 -6.57
C VAL A 20 9.25 2.37 -7.60
N GLN A 21 7.99 2.16 -7.95
CA GLN A 21 7.28 3.00 -8.88
C GLN A 21 6.06 3.62 -8.22
N PHE A 22 5.93 4.95 -8.34
CA PHE A 22 4.75 5.68 -7.85
C PHE A 22 3.71 5.71 -8.97
N LEU A 23 2.56 5.08 -8.71
CA LEU A 23 1.47 5.06 -9.66
C LEU A 23 0.61 6.29 -9.45
N GLY A 24 0.44 7.08 -10.51
CA GLY A 24 -0.47 8.22 -10.50
C GLY A 24 -1.88 7.79 -10.89
N MET A 25 -2.60 8.70 -11.51
CA MET A 25 -3.92 8.41 -12.07
C MET A 25 -3.74 7.55 -13.31
N LEU A 26 -4.10 6.28 -13.21
CA LEU A 26 -4.01 5.33 -14.32
C LEU A 26 -5.39 4.79 -14.66
N SER A 27 -5.58 4.44 -15.91
CA SER A 27 -6.75 3.67 -16.32
C SER A 27 -6.69 2.27 -15.73
N GLN A 28 -7.81 1.55 -15.71
CA GLN A 28 -7.83 0.18 -15.22
C GLN A 28 -6.86 -0.72 -15.98
N ALA A 29 -6.77 -0.55 -17.31
CA ALA A 29 -5.86 -1.36 -18.12
C ALA A 29 -4.40 -1.08 -17.80
N GLU A 30 -4.04 0.20 -17.63
CA GLU A 30 -2.68 0.60 -17.27
C GLU A 30 -2.32 0.09 -15.87
N LEU A 31 -3.24 0.19 -14.94
CA LEU A 31 -3.05 -0.27 -13.58
C LEU A 31 -2.84 -1.79 -13.52
N ALA A 32 -3.67 -2.54 -14.26
CA ALA A 32 -3.53 -3.99 -14.33
C ALA A 32 -2.16 -4.39 -14.89
N GLU A 33 -1.67 -3.66 -15.89
CA GLU A 33 -0.35 -3.92 -16.44
C GLU A 33 0.75 -3.68 -15.41
N GLN A 34 0.64 -2.61 -14.61
CA GLN A 34 1.58 -2.35 -13.54
C GLN A 34 1.55 -3.45 -12.49
N PHE A 35 0.37 -3.94 -12.13
CA PHE A 35 0.25 -5.04 -11.18
C PHE A 35 0.91 -6.33 -11.70
N ARG A 36 0.75 -6.63 -12.99
CA ARG A 36 1.38 -7.82 -13.57
C ARG A 36 2.91 -7.74 -13.53
N GLN A 37 3.46 -6.54 -13.54
CA GLN A 37 4.91 -6.31 -13.49
C GLN A 37 5.43 -6.14 -12.07
N SER A 38 4.56 -6.08 -11.07
CA SER A 38 4.93 -5.77 -9.69
C SER A 38 4.82 -6.99 -8.79
N ASP A 39 5.68 -7.05 -7.80
CA ASP A 39 5.65 -8.10 -6.78
C ASP A 39 4.85 -7.66 -5.55
N VAL A 40 4.92 -6.38 -5.22
CA VAL A 40 4.25 -5.81 -4.05
C VAL A 40 3.54 -4.52 -4.44
N PHE A 41 2.30 -4.35 -3.97
CA PHE A 41 1.52 -3.14 -4.10
C PHE A 41 1.22 -2.55 -2.73
N ILE A 42 1.41 -1.25 -2.58
CA ILE A 42 1.17 -0.55 -1.32
C ILE A 42 0.05 0.47 -1.50
N LEU A 43 -0.93 0.43 -0.60
CA LEU A 43 -2.03 1.38 -0.58
C LEU A 43 -2.17 1.99 0.82
N PRO A 44 -1.40 3.05 1.14
CA PRO A 44 -1.42 3.66 2.46
C PRO A 44 -2.50 4.74 2.58
N SER A 45 -3.74 4.38 2.36
CA SER A 45 -4.88 5.29 2.40
C SER A 45 -5.38 5.51 3.82
N PHE A 46 -5.97 6.67 4.08
CA PHE A 46 -6.64 6.94 5.35
C PHE A 46 -8.15 6.75 5.25
N PHE A 47 -8.69 6.82 4.06
CA PHE A 47 -10.10 6.63 3.79
C PHE A 47 -10.27 5.89 2.46
N GLU A 48 -10.96 4.78 2.53
CA GLU A 48 -11.38 4.01 1.36
C GLU A 48 -12.68 3.30 1.70
N GLY A 49 -13.51 3.08 0.70
CA GLY A 49 -14.59 2.13 0.83
C GLY A 49 -14.01 0.71 0.76
N LEU A 50 -14.60 -0.13 -0.05
CA LEU A 50 -13.97 -1.42 -0.33
C LEU A 50 -12.87 -1.19 -1.36
N ALA A 51 -11.63 -1.49 -1.00
CA ALA A 51 -10.51 -1.27 -1.89
C ALA A 51 -10.42 -2.36 -2.97
N LEU A 52 -11.24 -2.22 -4.01
CA LEU A 52 -11.24 -3.15 -5.14
C LEU A 52 -9.86 -3.24 -5.81
N VAL A 53 -9.08 -2.17 -5.73
CA VAL A 53 -7.73 -2.15 -6.28
C VAL A 53 -6.83 -3.19 -5.61
N ASN A 54 -7.03 -3.47 -4.32
CA ASN A 54 -6.29 -4.53 -3.62
C ASN A 54 -6.62 -5.90 -4.19
N ILE A 55 -7.89 -6.13 -4.50
CA ILE A 55 -8.34 -7.38 -5.11
C ILE A 55 -7.72 -7.54 -6.50
N GLU A 56 -7.71 -6.46 -7.28
CA GLU A 56 -7.11 -6.47 -8.61
C GLU A 56 -5.60 -6.76 -8.53
N ALA A 57 -4.90 -6.14 -7.60
CA ALA A 57 -3.47 -6.39 -7.41
C ALA A 57 -3.21 -7.85 -7.04
N MET A 58 -3.98 -8.40 -6.11
CA MET A 58 -3.85 -9.80 -5.70
C MET A 58 -4.16 -10.77 -6.84
N ALA A 59 -5.16 -10.45 -7.65
CA ALA A 59 -5.50 -11.25 -8.83
C ALA A 59 -4.37 -11.29 -9.86
N CYS A 60 -3.55 -10.23 -9.89
CA CYS A 60 -2.38 -10.16 -10.77
C CYS A 60 -1.11 -10.76 -10.12
N GLY A 61 -1.24 -11.33 -8.94
CA GLY A 61 -0.13 -11.97 -8.25
C GLY A 61 0.66 -11.10 -7.30
N CYS A 62 0.26 -9.85 -7.09
CA CYS A 62 0.94 -8.97 -6.14
C CYS A 62 0.62 -9.35 -4.70
N LYS A 63 1.58 -9.18 -3.83
CA LYS A 63 1.34 -9.07 -2.40
C LYS A 63 0.97 -7.64 -2.09
N VAL A 64 0.13 -7.42 -1.08
CA VAL A 64 -0.43 -6.10 -0.80
C VAL A 64 -0.09 -5.67 0.63
N VAL A 65 0.32 -4.42 0.79
CA VAL A 65 0.43 -3.76 2.08
C VAL A 65 -0.57 -2.61 2.08
N CYS A 66 -1.50 -2.61 3.02
CA CYS A 66 -2.63 -1.70 3.03
C CYS A 66 -2.89 -1.19 4.44
N SER A 67 -3.36 0.05 4.55
CA SER A 67 -3.83 0.60 5.83
C SER A 67 -5.04 -0.20 6.34
N ASP A 68 -5.11 -0.39 7.65
CA ASP A 68 -6.21 -1.10 8.29
C ASP A 68 -7.42 -0.17 8.43
N ILE A 69 -8.06 0.13 7.32
CA ILE A 69 -9.26 0.95 7.28
C ILE A 69 -10.44 0.15 7.87
N PRO A 70 -11.29 0.79 8.70
CA PRO A 70 -12.40 0.09 9.36
C PRO A 70 -13.23 -0.75 8.39
N GLY A 71 -13.41 -2.00 8.74
CA GLY A 71 -14.22 -2.97 7.96
C GLY A 71 -13.48 -3.68 6.85
N MET A 72 -12.33 -3.16 6.40
CA MET A 72 -11.61 -3.74 5.26
C MET A 72 -11.00 -5.09 5.61
N LYS A 73 -10.30 -5.16 6.74
CA LYS A 73 -9.65 -6.40 7.16
C LYS A 73 -10.66 -7.54 7.35
N ASP A 74 -11.77 -7.26 8.02
CA ASP A 74 -12.81 -8.25 8.25
C ASP A 74 -13.40 -8.75 6.93
N TRP A 75 -13.67 -7.82 6.02
CA TRP A 75 -14.20 -8.19 4.71
C TRP A 75 -13.24 -9.10 3.95
N PHE A 76 -11.94 -8.78 3.95
CA PHE A 76 -10.94 -9.60 3.26
C PHE A 76 -10.78 -10.96 3.90
N GLU A 77 -10.82 -11.04 5.23
CA GLU A 77 -10.73 -12.31 5.93
C GLU A 77 -11.88 -13.23 5.58
N GLU A 78 -13.09 -12.68 5.41
CA GLU A 78 -14.28 -13.46 5.05
C GLU A 78 -14.32 -13.87 3.59
N ASN A 79 -13.91 -12.97 2.68
CA ASN A 79 -14.20 -13.12 1.26
C ASN A 79 -12.99 -13.49 0.42
N VAL A 80 -11.79 -13.17 0.89
CA VAL A 80 -10.54 -13.42 0.16
C VAL A 80 -9.55 -14.05 1.13
N PRO A 81 -9.75 -15.31 1.52
CA PRO A 81 -8.83 -15.96 2.46
C PRO A 81 -7.45 -16.15 1.83
N GLY A 82 -6.42 -15.90 2.59
CA GLY A 82 -5.04 -16.03 2.15
C GLY A 82 -4.16 -14.99 2.81
N GLU A 83 -2.85 -15.15 2.65
CA GLU A 83 -1.86 -14.33 3.35
C GLU A 83 -1.19 -13.30 2.45
N GLN A 84 -1.83 -12.92 1.35
CA GLN A 84 -1.23 -12.02 0.38
C GLN A 84 -1.39 -10.54 0.73
N ILE A 85 -2.20 -10.23 1.76
CA ILE A 85 -2.42 -8.86 2.18
C ILE A 85 -2.00 -8.66 3.64
N THR A 86 -1.27 -7.58 3.91
CA THR A 86 -0.85 -7.19 5.24
C THR A 86 -1.50 -5.86 5.57
N PHE A 87 -2.20 -5.79 6.69
CA PHE A 87 -2.85 -4.56 7.15
C PHE A 87 -1.97 -3.84 8.17
N VAL A 88 -1.84 -2.53 7.99
CA VAL A 88 -1.02 -1.68 8.85
C VAL A 88 -1.92 -0.77 9.65
N LYS A 89 -1.72 -0.74 10.97
CA LYS A 89 -2.52 0.06 11.88
C LYS A 89 -2.47 1.53 11.50
N LEU A 90 -3.65 2.15 11.37
CA LEU A 90 -3.80 3.56 11.08
C LEU A 90 -3.27 4.43 12.23
N PRO A 91 -2.87 5.68 11.95
CA PRO A 91 -2.69 6.66 13.02
C PRO A 91 -4.06 6.97 13.63
N ARG A 92 -4.06 7.62 14.80
CA ARG A 92 -5.31 8.14 15.35
C ARG A 92 -5.86 9.18 14.38
N MET A 93 -7.17 9.14 14.15
CA MET A 93 -7.82 10.00 13.17
C MET A 93 -8.58 11.12 13.88
N GLU A 94 -8.48 12.34 13.33
CA GLU A 94 -9.27 13.47 13.82
C GLU A 94 -10.71 13.39 13.29
N ASN A 95 -10.83 12.88 12.07
CA ASN A 95 -12.12 12.58 11.45
C ASN A 95 -11.92 11.41 10.48
N THR A 96 -12.88 11.17 9.61
CA THR A 96 -12.88 9.99 8.75
C THR A 96 -11.67 9.90 7.83
N ASP A 97 -11.15 11.03 7.37
CA ASP A 97 -10.08 11.07 6.37
C ASP A 97 -8.86 11.90 6.77
N GLU A 98 -8.86 12.47 7.98
CA GLU A 98 -7.73 13.28 8.46
C GLU A 98 -7.03 12.63 9.64
N PRO A 99 -5.77 12.22 9.49
CA PRO A 99 -5.01 11.69 10.60
C PRO A 99 -4.52 12.79 11.55
N VAL A 100 -4.29 12.40 12.80
CA VAL A 100 -3.59 13.26 13.75
C VAL A 100 -2.14 13.37 13.28
N ALA A 101 -1.69 14.60 12.99
CA ALA A 101 -0.39 14.83 12.37
C ALA A 101 0.77 14.24 13.16
N GLU A 102 0.70 14.30 14.48
CA GLU A 102 1.75 13.83 15.39
C GLU A 102 1.95 12.30 15.30
N GLU A 103 0.96 11.57 14.79
CA GLU A 103 1.05 10.11 14.67
C GLU A 103 1.49 9.64 13.30
N LEU A 104 1.65 10.55 12.34
CA LEU A 104 2.06 10.19 10.98
C LEU A 104 3.45 9.53 10.92
N PRO A 105 4.48 10.03 11.63
CA PRO A 105 5.78 9.37 11.57
C PRO A 105 5.75 7.92 12.06
N ALA A 106 4.98 7.63 13.10
CA ALA A 106 4.83 6.26 13.59
C ALA A 106 4.11 5.38 12.58
N PHE A 107 3.08 5.92 11.93
CA PHE A 107 2.37 5.21 10.87
C PHE A 107 3.30 4.87 9.70
N GLU A 108 4.11 5.83 9.28
CA GLU A 108 5.06 5.62 8.20
C GLU A 108 6.09 4.55 8.54
N GLN A 109 6.54 4.52 9.79
CA GLN A 109 7.44 3.47 10.25
C GLN A 109 6.77 2.10 10.23
N ARG A 110 5.50 2.03 10.59
CA ARG A 110 4.74 0.78 10.51
C ARG A 110 4.59 0.30 9.07
N LEU A 111 4.34 1.24 8.14
CA LEU A 111 4.29 0.92 6.72
C LEU A 111 5.63 0.39 6.22
N ALA A 112 6.72 1.07 6.58
CA ALA A 112 8.05 0.66 6.16
C ALA A 112 8.41 -0.72 6.68
N GLU A 113 8.08 -1.01 7.94
CA GLU A 113 8.34 -2.31 8.55
C GLU A 113 7.52 -3.41 7.88
N ALA A 114 6.24 -3.15 7.64
CA ALA A 114 5.38 -4.11 6.96
C ALA A 114 5.88 -4.40 5.54
N LEU A 115 6.29 -3.33 4.84
CA LEU A 115 6.85 -3.47 3.51
C LEU A 115 8.14 -4.30 3.53
N ARG A 116 9.03 -4.01 4.48
CA ARG A 116 10.29 -4.75 4.62
C ARG A 116 10.03 -6.24 4.84
N GLN A 117 9.11 -6.58 5.73
CA GLN A 117 8.76 -7.96 5.99
C GLN A 117 8.19 -8.64 4.75
N LYS A 118 7.33 -7.93 4.02
CA LYS A 118 6.72 -8.48 2.81
C LYS A 118 7.73 -8.69 1.70
N LEU A 119 8.68 -7.78 1.57
CA LEU A 119 9.76 -7.88 0.59
C LEU A 119 10.70 -9.04 0.90
N GLU A 120 11.07 -9.23 2.16
CA GLU A 120 11.90 -10.35 2.57
C GLU A 120 11.21 -11.68 2.29
N GLN A 121 9.94 -11.78 2.61
CA GLN A 121 9.14 -12.96 2.33
C GLN A 121 9.06 -13.24 0.83
N THR A 122 8.82 -12.19 0.03
CA THR A 122 8.73 -12.31 -1.42
C THR A 122 10.07 -12.69 -2.03
N GLU A 123 11.17 -12.15 -1.50
CA GLU A 123 12.52 -12.46 -1.97
C GLU A 123 12.87 -13.93 -1.72
N GLU A 124 12.41 -14.52 -0.62
CA GLU A 124 12.60 -15.95 -0.36
C GLU A 124 11.85 -16.83 -1.36
N GLU A 125 10.62 -16.38 -1.73
CA GLU A 125 9.78 -17.11 -2.68
C GLU A 125 10.19 -16.84 -4.14
N THR A 126 10.64 -15.61 -4.42
CA THR A 126 10.96 -15.11 -5.76
C THR A 126 12.28 -14.33 -5.68
N PRO A 127 13.43 -14.98 -5.85
CA PRO A 127 14.74 -14.34 -5.62
C PRO A 127 15.02 -13.09 -6.45
N GLN A 128 14.28 -12.86 -7.52
CA GLN A 128 14.47 -11.70 -8.40
C GLN A 128 13.21 -10.88 -8.46
N LEU A 129 13.09 -9.92 -7.53
CA LEU A 129 11.94 -9.00 -7.53
C LEU A 129 12.02 -8.08 -8.74
N SER A 130 10.91 -7.96 -9.46
CA SER A 130 10.82 -7.08 -10.62
C SER A 130 10.48 -5.64 -10.21
N GLN A 131 9.52 -5.45 -9.31
CA GLN A 131 9.03 -4.12 -9.03
C GLN A 131 8.14 -4.05 -7.79
N ILE A 132 8.19 -2.88 -7.12
CA ILE A 132 7.23 -2.48 -6.10
C ILE A 132 6.39 -1.36 -6.68
N SER A 133 5.06 -1.49 -6.63
CA SER A 133 4.14 -0.46 -7.08
C SER A 133 3.55 0.28 -5.88
N TRP A 134 3.51 1.60 -5.98
CA TRP A 134 3.05 2.46 -4.91
C TRP A 134 2.06 3.47 -5.46
N ARG A 135 0.86 3.53 -4.87
CA ARG A 135 -0.15 4.51 -5.24
C ARG A 135 -0.03 5.73 -4.34
N LYS A 136 -0.10 6.92 -4.91
CA LYS A 136 0.02 8.18 -4.16
C LYS A 136 -1.12 8.33 -3.16
N ILE A 137 -0.79 8.71 -1.94
CA ILE A 137 -1.76 8.94 -0.88
C ILE A 137 -2.75 10.05 -1.28
N SER A 138 -2.24 11.12 -1.89
CA SER A 138 -3.08 12.26 -2.28
C SER A 138 -4.21 11.86 -3.22
N GLU A 139 -4.00 10.88 -4.07
CA GLU A 139 -5.01 10.41 -5.01
C GLU A 139 -6.05 9.55 -4.33
N CYS A 140 -5.65 8.86 -3.28
CA CYS A 140 -6.58 8.06 -2.48
C CYS A 140 -7.49 8.94 -1.63
N VAL A 141 -6.98 10.07 -1.15
CA VAL A 141 -7.72 10.99 -0.28
C VAL A 141 -8.71 11.84 -1.05
N LEU A 142 -8.42 12.17 -2.30
CA LEU A 142 -9.23 13.08 -3.13
C LEU A 142 -10.43 12.41 -3.80
N ARG A 143 -10.67 11.17 -3.54
CA ARG A 143 -11.81 10.45 -4.14
C ARG A 143 -13.12 10.60 -3.41
#